data_79b6e1c7e034f2e7d32d3fdbf773b4af
#
_entry.id   79b6e1c7e034f2e7d32d3fdbf773b4af
#
_cell.length_a   1.000
_cell.length_b   1.000
_cell.length_c   1.000
_cell.angle_alpha   90.00
_cell.angle_beta   90.00
_cell.angle_gamma   90.00
#
_symmetry.space_group_name_H-M   'P 1'
#
loop_
_entity.id
_entity.type
_entity.pdbx_description
1 polymer ?
#
loop_
_entity_poly.entity_id
_entity_poly.type
_entity_poly.pdbx_seq_one_letter_code
_entity_poly.pdbx_strand_id
1 'polypeptide(L)'
;SGGHERREVIVPSFWMEFYDDTRVPAARRDGDTVRLTGHTGETAGGAFSADAETQVRQTFRNIGLTLAEAGVGWSDVVELTSYSVGLRQQAPALIAVAPEFLVEPYPVWTAVGVTDLWDAEAVVEISCVAIDRSASAQG
;
A
#
# COMPACT_ATOMS: atom_id res chain seq x y z
N SER A 1 9.06 -17.07 19.72
CA SER A 1 9.91 -15.91 19.76
C SER A 1 9.07 -14.63 19.92
N GLY A 2 9.72 -13.56 20.32
CA GLY A 2 9.07 -12.27 20.56
C GLY A 2 8.41 -11.69 19.30
N GLY A 3 8.85 -12.10 18.09
CA GLY A 3 8.30 -11.62 16.85
C GLY A 3 6.83 -11.98 16.65
N HIS A 4 6.41 -13.14 17.12
CA HIS A 4 5.05 -13.64 16.97
C HIS A 4 4.03 -12.91 17.86
N GLU A 5 4.49 -12.28 18.92
CA GLU A 5 3.64 -11.56 19.85
C GLU A 5 3.64 -10.05 19.59
N ARG A 6 4.46 -9.61 18.67
CA ARG A 6 4.65 -8.20 18.36
C ARG A 6 3.40 -7.60 17.77
N ARG A 7 2.97 -6.49 18.35
CA ARG A 7 1.85 -5.69 17.84
C ARG A 7 2.27 -4.23 17.81
N GLU A 8 2.14 -3.60 16.65
CA GLU A 8 2.46 -2.18 16.55
C GLU A 8 1.73 -1.55 15.37
N VAL A 9 1.41 -0.28 15.51
CA VAL A 9 0.93 0.52 14.39
C VAL A 9 2.14 1.20 13.75
N ILE A 10 2.07 1.41 12.45
CA ILE A 10 3.14 1.97 11.64
C ILE A 10 2.62 3.24 10.99
N VAL A 11 3.26 4.37 11.31
CA VAL A 11 2.83 5.69 10.86
C VAL A 11 4.04 6.44 10.33
N PRO A 12 4.36 6.30 9.03
CA PRO A 12 5.43 7.08 8.42
C PRO A 12 5.10 8.57 8.47
N SER A 13 6.12 9.41 8.34
CA SER A 13 5.94 10.85 8.44
C SER A 13 4.88 11.39 7.49
N PHE A 14 4.80 10.86 6.25
CA PHE A 14 3.82 11.34 5.27
C PHE A 14 2.37 10.99 5.64
N TRP A 15 2.16 10.07 6.57
CA TRP A 15 0.83 9.60 7.01
C TRP A 15 0.40 10.22 8.35
N MET A 16 1.32 10.91 9.03
CA MET A 16 1.12 11.37 10.42
C MET A 16 -0.12 12.25 10.59
N GLU A 17 -0.32 13.19 9.67
CA GLU A 17 -1.47 14.10 9.75
C GLU A 17 -2.79 13.33 9.68
N PHE A 18 -2.88 12.39 8.74
CA PHE A 18 -4.06 11.54 8.60
C PHE A 18 -4.30 10.71 9.85
N TYR A 19 -3.23 10.16 10.41
CA TYR A 19 -3.32 9.38 11.66
C TYR A 19 -3.83 10.23 12.82
N ASP A 20 -3.32 11.45 12.94
CA ASP A 20 -3.75 12.36 14.02
C ASP A 20 -5.23 12.69 13.89
N ASP A 21 -5.72 12.85 12.68
CA ASP A 21 -7.12 13.20 12.40
C ASP A 21 -8.07 12.02 12.56
N THR A 22 -7.66 10.82 12.17
CA THR A 22 -8.56 9.67 12.02
C THR A 22 -8.27 8.51 12.94
N ARG A 23 -7.05 8.43 13.49
CA ARG A 23 -6.52 7.27 14.22
C ARG A 23 -6.38 6.03 13.36
N VAL A 24 -6.34 6.19 12.03
CA VAL A 24 -6.09 5.08 11.10
C VAL A 24 -4.60 5.09 10.73
N PRO A 25 -3.82 4.07 11.14
CA PRO A 25 -2.40 4.01 10.79
C PRO A 25 -2.21 3.61 9.33
N ALA A 26 -1.02 3.85 8.80
CA ALA A 26 -0.69 3.41 7.45
C ALA A 26 -0.58 1.89 7.38
N ALA A 27 -0.12 1.27 8.45
CA ALA A 27 -0.03 -0.18 8.53
C ALA A 27 -0.10 -0.63 9.98
N ARG A 28 -0.38 -1.90 10.14
CA ARG A 28 -0.38 -2.55 11.45
C ARG A 28 0.38 -3.87 11.33
N ARG A 29 1.25 -4.12 12.28
CA ARG A 29 1.93 -5.41 12.42
C ARG A 29 1.25 -6.23 13.52
N ASP A 30 1.00 -7.50 13.22
CA ASP A 30 0.56 -8.50 14.19
C ASP A 30 1.44 -9.73 13.97
N GLY A 31 2.41 -9.94 14.85
CA GLY A 31 3.41 -10.99 14.68
C GLY A 31 4.27 -10.71 13.45
N ASP A 32 4.28 -11.61 12.50
CA ASP A 32 5.01 -11.44 11.24
C ASP A 32 4.13 -10.96 10.08
N THR A 33 2.85 -10.69 10.34
CA THR A 33 1.93 -10.16 9.32
C THR A 33 1.85 -8.65 9.41
N VAL A 34 2.03 -7.99 8.27
CA VAL A 34 1.92 -6.53 8.13
C VAL A 34 0.79 -6.23 7.18
N ARG A 35 -0.24 -5.53 7.66
CA ARG A 35 -1.40 -5.12 6.85
C ARG A 35 -1.34 -3.63 6.62
N LEU A 36 -1.45 -3.23 5.36
CA LEU A 36 -1.47 -1.81 5.01
C LEU A 36 -2.91 -1.36 4.78
N THR A 37 -3.22 -0.19 5.30
CA THR A 37 -4.42 0.57 4.92
C THR A 37 -4.30 0.93 3.44
N GLY A 38 -5.40 1.17 2.76
CA GLY A 38 -5.38 1.62 1.38
C GLY A 38 -4.57 2.90 1.23
N HIS A 39 -3.62 2.89 0.30
CA HIS A 39 -2.78 4.02 -0.04
C HIS A 39 -3.21 4.60 -1.37
N THR A 40 -3.11 5.91 -1.52
CA THR A 40 -3.39 6.61 -2.77
C THR A 40 -2.11 7.22 -3.32
N GLY A 41 -2.21 7.85 -4.48
CA GLY A 41 -1.07 8.52 -5.11
C GLY A 41 -0.91 9.98 -4.72
N GLU A 42 -1.25 10.33 -3.49
CA GLU A 42 -1.03 11.67 -2.98
C GLU A 42 0.46 11.95 -2.85
N THR A 43 0.90 13.09 -3.39
CA THR A 43 2.29 13.50 -3.28
C THR A 43 2.56 14.10 -1.90
N ALA A 44 3.85 14.31 -1.57
CA ALA A 44 4.24 14.95 -0.32
C ALA A 44 3.63 16.35 -0.15
N GLY A 45 3.32 17.02 -1.26
CA GLY A 45 2.67 18.33 -1.24
C GLY A 45 1.14 18.27 -1.16
N GLY A 46 0.55 17.08 -1.05
CA GLY A 46 -0.89 16.93 -0.96
C GLY A 46 -1.62 16.96 -2.29
N ALA A 47 -0.91 16.79 -3.41
CA ALA A 47 -1.48 16.86 -4.75
C ALA A 47 -1.64 15.47 -5.37
N PHE A 48 -2.51 15.38 -6.38
CA PHE A 48 -2.69 14.17 -7.18
C PHE A 48 -2.44 14.51 -8.64
N SER A 49 -1.67 13.68 -9.34
CA SER A 49 -1.46 13.86 -10.77
C SER A 49 -2.73 13.52 -11.54
N ALA A 50 -3.02 14.30 -12.57
CA ALA A 50 -4.12 13.99 -13.49
C ALA A 50 -3.75 12.85 -14.44
N ASP A 51 -2.46 12.55 -14.58
CA ASP A 51 -1.98 11.45 -15.41
C ASP A 51 -2.09 10.14 -14.64
N ALA A 52 -2.84 9.17 -15.20
CA ALA A 52 -3.14 7.91 -14.52
C ALA A 52 -1.87 7.14 -14.13
N GLU A 53 -0.92 6.97 -15.06
CA GLU A 53 0.30 6.23 -14.75
C GLU A 53 1.12 6.90 -13.65
N THR A 54 1.21 8.22 -13.69
CA THR A 54 1.95 8.99 -12.67
C THR A 54 1.29 8.82 -11.31
N GLN A 55 -0.05 8.89 -11.27
CA GLN A 55 -0.77 8.72 -10.00
C GLN A 55 -0.63 7.29 -9.46
N VAL A 56 -0.74 6.29 -10.33
CA VAL A 56 -0.55 4.89 -9.94
C VAL A 56 0.86 4.65 -9.43
N ARG A 57 1.87 5.18 -10.12
CA ARG A 57 3.28 5.03 -9.70
C ARG A 57 3.51 5.65 -8.34
N GLN A 58 2.91 6.82 -8.08
CA GLN A 58 3.02 7.44 -6.77
C GLN A 58 2.34 6.59 -5.70
N THR A 59 1.23 5.93 -6.03
CA THR A 59 0.55 5.01 -5.10
C THR A 59 1.50 3.89 -4.68
N PHE A 60 2.16 3.24 -5.64
CA PHE A 60 3.13 2.19 -5.34
C PHE A 60 4.32 2.71 -4.53
N ARG A 61 4.80 3.90 -4.85
CA ARG A 61 5.89 4.53 -4.09
C ARG A 61 5.49 4.77 -2.64
N ASN A 62 4.28 5.26 -2.41
CA ASN A 62 3.78 5.50 -1.06
C ASN A 62 3.67 4.19 -0.27
N ILE A 63 3.19 3.13 -0.90
CA ILE A 63 3.17 1.79 -0.29
C ILE A 63 4.59 1.36 0.08
N GLY A 64 5.54 1.57 -0.82
CA GLY A 64 6.94 1.22 -0.57
C GLY A 64 7.51 1.92 0.65
N LEU A 65 7.16 3.19 0.86
CA LEU A 65 7.59 3.93 2.06
C LEU A 65 7.04 3.31 3.34
N THR A 66 5.78 2.89 3.33
CA THR A 66 5.15 2.25 4.49
C THR A 66 5.75 0.86 4.73
N LEU A 67 5.98 0.09 3.67
CA LEU A 67 6.63 -1.22 3.80
C LEU A 67 8.02 -1.07 4.45
N ALA A 68 8.80 -0.09 3.98
CA ALA A 68 10.13 0.17 4.52
C ALA A 68 10.07 0.55 6.00
N GLU A 69 9.11 1.40 6.38
CA GLU A 69 8.91 1.79 7.78
C GLU A 69 8.57 0.58 8.63
N ALA A 70 7.88 -0.40 8.07
CA ALA A 70 7.52 -1.64 8.76
C ALA A 70 8.66 -2.67 8.77
N GLY A 71 9.75 -2.39 8.09
CA GLY A 71 10.89 -3.31 8.01
C GLY A 71 10.71 -4.44 7.01
N VAL A 72 9.83 -4.28 6.03
CA VAL A 72 9.59 -5.28 4.98
C VAL A 72 9.76 -4.63 3.61
N GLY A 73 9.67 -5.43 2.56
CA GLY A 73 9.81 -4.94 1.20
C GLY A 73 8.82 -5.60 0.26
N TRP A 74 8.92 -5.27 -1.01
CA TRP A 74 8.01 -5.78 -2.03
C TRP A 74 8.05 -7.31 -2.14
N SER A 75 9.19 -7.94 -1.85
CA SER A 75 9.31 -9.39 -1.87
C SER A 75 8.51 -10.07 -0.76
N ASP A 76 8.08 -9.32 0.24
CA ASP A 76 7.28 -9.82 1.36
C ASP A 76 5.79 -9.68 1.12
N VAL A 77 5.38 -8.92 0.10
CA VAL A 77 3.97 -8.68 -0.20
C VAL A 77 3.36 -9.95 -0.80
N VAL A 78 2.28 -10.42 -0.19
CA VAL A 78 1.59 -11.65 -0.60
C VAL A 78 0.24 -11.38 -1.22
N GLU A 79 -0.33 -10.21 -0.98
CA GLU A 79 -1.69 -9.90 -1.45
C GLU A 79 -1.82 -8.40 -1.72
N LEU A 80 -2.47 -8.08 -2.84
CA LEU A 80 -2.84 -6.72 -3.20
C LEU A 80 -4.33 -6.68 -3.49
N THR A 81 -4.97 -5.59 -3.09
CA THR A 81 -6.32 -5.26 -3.53
C THR A 81 -6.31 -3.82 -4.02
N SER A 82 -6.73 -3.62 -5.26
CA SER A 82 -6.84 -2.28 -5.82
C SER A 82 -8.28 -1.90 -6.06
N TYR A 83 -8.58 -0.64 -5.74
CA TYR A 83 -9.90 -0.03 -5.89
C TYR A 83 -9.73 1.13 -6.85
N SER A 84 -10.47 1.11 -7.98
CA SER A 84 -10.29 2.11 -9.03
C SER A 84 -11.61 2.79 -9.37
N VAL A 85 -11.57 4.10 -9.46
CA VAL A 85 -12.70 4.86 -9.99
C VAL A 85 -12.61 4.76 -11.51
N GLY A 86 -13.55 4.02 -12.12
CA GLY A 86 -13.46 3.68 -13.54
C GLY A 86 -12.40 2.60 -13.77
N LEU A 87 -12.64 1.40 -13.25
CA LEU A 87 -11.66 0.30 -13.32
C LEU A 87 -11.06 0.10 -14.71
N ARG A 88 -11.91 0.04 -15.74
CA ARG A 88 -11.42 -0.21 -17.12
C ARG A 88 -10.59 0.94 -17.65
N GLN A 89 -10.83 2.16 -17.19
CA GLN A 89 -10.00 3.31 -17.53
C GLN A 89 -8.63 3.24 -16.85
N GLN A 90 -8.57 2.75 -15.61
CA GLN A 90 -7.33 2.73 -14.85
C GLN A 90 -6.50 1.45 -15.07
N ALA A 91 -7.12 0.38 -15.54
CA ALA A 91 -6.45 -0.91 -15.70
C ALA A 91 -5.17 -0.83 -16.54
N PRO A 92 -5.12 -0.12 -17.67
CA PRO A 92 -3.87 -0.02 -18.43
C PRO A 92 -2.71 0.57 -17.62
N ALA A 93 -2.98 1.59 -16.81
CA ALA A 93 -1.95 2.21 -15.96
C ALA A 93 -1.48 1.24 -14.88
N LEU A 94 -2.42 0.51 -14.26
CA LEU A 94 -2.07 -0.50 -13.25
C LEU A 94 -1.17 -1.57 -13.83
N ILE A 95 -1.51 -2.09 -15.01
CA ILE A 95 -0.73 -3.14 -15.68
C ILE A 95 0.64 -2.64 -16.10
N ALA A 96 0.73 -1.39 -16.56
CA ALA A 96 1.98 -0.82 -17.02
C ALA A 96 2.95 -0.54 -15.86
N VAL A 97 2.44 -0.09 -14.72
CA VAL A 97 3.27 0.37 -13.59
C VAL A 97 3.62 -0.75 -12.63
N ALA A 98 2.70 -1.69 -12.35
CA ALA A 98 2.92 -2.73 -11.36
C ALA A 98 4.24 -3.49 -11.52
N PRO A 99 4.66 -3.87 -12.74
CA PRO A 99 5.93 -4.59 -12.91
C PRO A 99 7.17 -3.84 -12.45
N GLU A 100 7.08 -2.53 -12.28
CA GLU A 100 8.20 -1.73 -11.75
C GLU A 100 8.44 -2.02 -10.26
N PHE A 101 7.45 -2.56 -9.56
CA PHE A 101 7.50 -2.75 -8.10
C PHE A 101 7.35 -4.21 -7.67
N LEU A 102 6.45 -4.96 -8.31
CA LEU A 102 6.15 -6.33 -7.89
C LEU A 102 7.26 -7.28 -8.32
N VAL A 103 7.64 -8.18 -7.41
CA VAL A 103 8.74 -9.15 -7.62
C VAL A 103 8.27 -10.57 -7.31
N GLU A 104 8.97 -11.56 -7.87
CA GLU A 104 8.67 -12.97 -7.60
C GLU A 104 9.04 -13.36 -6.16
N PRO A 105 8.24 -14.27 -5.57
CA PRO A 105 6.98 -14.80 -6.06
C PRO A 105 5.91 -13.71 -6.01
N TYR A 106 5.13 -13.58 -7.09
CA TYR A 106 4.18 -12.48 -7.20
C TYR A 106 3.02 -12.63 -6.23
N PRO A 107 2.54 -11.51 -5.67
CA PRO A 107 1.37 -11.55 -4.80
C PRO A 107 0.10 -11.86 -5.60
N VAL A 108 -0.91 -12.39 -4.93
CA VAL A 108 -2.24 -12.43 -5.52
C VAL A 108 -2.79 -11.01 -5.56
N TRP A 109 -3.62 -10.69 -6.55
CA TRP A 109 -4.13 -9.35 -6.77
C TRP A 109 -5.59 -9.39 -7.20
N THR A 110 -6.45 -8.68 -6.46
CA THR A 110 -7.85 -8.49 -6.82
C THR A 110 -8.04 -7.01 -7.15
N ALA A 111 -8.65 -6.73 -8.30
CA ALA A 111 -8.91 -5.37 -8.74
C ALA A 111 -10.42 -5.17 -8.89
N VAL A 112 -10.95 -4.13 -8.25
CA VAL A 112 -12.38 -3.82 -8.28
C VAL A 112 -12.59 -2.37 -8.67
N GLY A 113 -13.73 -2.10 -9.30
CA GLY A 113 -14.16 -0.75 -9.61
C GLY A 113 -15.06 -0.23 -8.49
N VAL A 114 -14.94 1.04 -8.17
CA VAL A 114 -15.71 1.70 -7.12
C VAL A 114 -16.26 3.03 -7.66
N THR A 115 -17.28 3.56 -6.99
CA THR A 115 -17.89 4.83 -7.40
C THR A 115 -17.06 6.04 -6.99
N ASP A 116 -16.39 5.97 -5.85
CA ASP A 116 -15.53 7.05 -5.37
C ASP A 116 -14.52 6.51 -4.36
N LEU A 117 -13.58 7.35 -3.97
CA LEU A 117 -12.58 7.06 -2.95
C LEU A 117 -12.62 8.19 -1.94
N TRP A 118 -11.87 8.04 -0.83
CA TRP A 118 -11.82 9.05 0.23
C TRP A 118 -11.42 10.42 -0.33
N ASP A 119 -10.38 10.44 -1.17
CA ASP A 119 -9.94 11.69 -1.81
C ASP A 119 -10.60 11.82 -3.18
N ALA A 120 -11.21 12.96 -3.45
CA ALA A 120 -11.96 13.20 -4.69
C ALA A 120 -11.06 13.13 -5.94
N GLU A 121 -9.78 13.42 -5.80
CA GLU A 121 -8.83 13.43 -6.93
C GLU A 121 -8.12 12.09 -7.11
N ALA A 122 -8.29 11.14 -6.17
CA ALA A 122 -7.68 9.82 -6.30
C ALA A 122 -8.48 8.99 -7.30
N VAL A 123 -7.80 8.35 -8.23
CA VAL A 123 -8.42 7.42 -9.17
C VAL A 123 -8.14 5.97 -8.79
N VAL A 124 -7.18 5.74 -7.91
CA VAL A 124 -6.82 4.39 -7.44
C VAL A 124 -6.43 4.44 -5.98
N GLU A 125 -6.78 3.38 -5.27
CA GLU A 125 -6.35 3.12 -3.90
C GLU A 125 -5.96 1.65 -3.82
N ILE A 126 -4.82 1.35 -3.18
CA ILE A 126 -4.31 -0.02 -3.10
C ILE A 126 -3.98 -0.34 -1.66
N SER A 127 -4.51 -1.47 -1.18
CA SER A 127 -4.12 -2.05 0.10
C SER A 127 -3.31 -3.31 -0.15
N CYS A 128 -2.49 -3.71 0.82
CA CYS A 128 -1.72 -4.93 0.68
C CYS A 128 -1.44 -5.58 2.03
N VAL A 129 -1.03 -6.85 1.95
CA VAL A 129 -0.61 -7.65 3.09
C VAL A 129 0.79 -8.16 2.79
N ALA A 130 1.69 -8.03 3.76
CA ALA A 130 3.04 -8.55 3.67
C ALA A 130 3.30 -9.52 4.84
N ILE A 131 4.17 -10.47 4.63
CA ILE A 131 4.60 -11.41 5.69
C ILE A 131 6.09 -11.23 5.85
N ASP A 132 6.49 -10.85 7.06
CA ASP A 132 7.89 -10.65 7.42
C ASP A 132 8.55 -11.98 7.71
N ARG A 133 9.21 -12.55 6.69
CA ARG A 133 9.85 -13.86 6.81
C ARG A 133 11.12 -13.81 7.65
N SER A 134 11.72 -12.63 7.82
CA SER A 134 12.88 -12.47 8.67
C SER A 134 12.51 -12.66 10.14
N ALA A 135 11.31 -12.24 10.56
CA ALA A 135 10.81 -12.46 11.91
C ALA A 135 10.59 -13.95 12.18
N SER A 136 9.99 -14.69 11.22
CA SER A 136 9.77 -16.12 11.33
C SER A 136 11.09 -16.89 11.35
N ALA A 137 12.07 -16.47 10.55
CA ALA A 137 13.35 -17.14 10.46
C ALA A 137 14.15 -17.04 11.76
N GLN A 138 13.88 -16.02 12.58
CA GLN A 138 14.55 -15.82 13.86
C GLN A 138 13.89 -16.58 15.01
N GLY A 139 12.71 -17.03 14.77
CA GLY A 139 11.95 -17.77 15.75
C GLY A 139 12.19 -19.25 15.66
#